data_45833abb919fee86b07cf8f1c7aee15f
#
_entry.id   45833abb919fee86b07cf8f1c7aee15f
#
_cell.length_a   1.000
_cell.length_b   1.000
_cell.length_c   1.000
_cell.angle_alpha   90.00
_cell.angle_beta   90.00
_cell.angle_gamma   90.00
#
_symmetry.space_group_name_H-M   'P 1'
#
loop_
_entity.id
_entity.type
_entity.pdbx_description
1 polymer ?
#
loop_
_entity_poly.entity_id
_entity_poly.type
_entity_poly.pdbx_seq_one_letter_code
_entity_poly.pdbx_strand_id
1 'polypeptide(L)'
;GLKLFKRSKNGMEPLPGTEPIFTELKNMRACDERIGQIAANINNLNSGFIRIGTIQSIAYHWLPGVLKNFSSEYPNITFQLYVDSFQQLTEKIHKKELDCIFVSQYVAKDLPCLPIGIDELVLVTSLDHPLANKLTVSFADIDGQYFILSADDFDYETGKLLRMNHIIPNVRFRINEDYTAIKMVEQNFGITVLPKLLLHNIPFNVCVRPFTEHLRRNLVVAYSETPEPTPALNKFLTFATKGNNECKLI
;
A
#
# COMPACT_ATOMS: atom_id res chain seq x y z
N GLY A 1 35.14 23.31 -1.67
CA GLY A 1 34.39 22.09 -1.44
C GLY A 1 33.24 22.32 -0.48
N LEU A 2 32.08 21.72 -0.79
CA LEU A 2 30.91 21.80 0.08
C LEU A 2 30.94 20.61 1.08
N LYS A 3 30.74 20.92 2.37
CA LYS A 3 30.59 19.88 3.38
C LYS A 3 29.15 19.34 3.33
N LEU A 4 28.98 18.03 3.09
CA LEU A 4 27.66 17.42 2.93
C LEU A 4 27.17 16.73 4.22
N PHE A 5 28.09 16.30 5.09
CA PHE A 5 27.79 15.54 6.29
C PHE A 5 28.45 16.11 7.53
N LYS A 6 27.84 15.90 8.67
CA LYS A 6 28.46 16.05 10.00
C LYS A 6 28.58 14.68 10.65
N ARG A 7 29.64 14.48 11.43
CA ARG A 7 29.77 13.29 12.27
C ARG A 7 29.01 13.52 13.58
N SER A 8 28.16 12.59 13.94
CA SER A 8 27.43 12.55 15.20
C SER A 8 27.77 11.31 16.01
N LYS A 9 27.24 11.19 17.22
CA LYS A 9 27.36 9.96 18.03
C LYS A 9 26.68 8.75 17.37
N ASN A 10 25.70 9.00 16.50
CA ASN A 10 24.91 7.96 15.80
C ASN A 10 25.41 7.69 14.37
N GLY A 11 26.55 8.26 13.97
CA GLY A 11 27.13 8.08 12.64
C GLY A 11 27.26 9.38 11.85
N MET A 12 27.12 9.27 10.52
CA MET A 12 27.16 10.42 9.60
C MET A 12 25.75 10.90 9.31
N GLU A 13 25.50 12.18 9.56
CA GLU A 13 24.22 12.83 9.30
C GLU A 13 24.35 13.88 8.19
N PRO A 14 23.40 13.97 7.23
CA PRO A 14 23.36 15.03 6.26
C PRO A 14 23.27 16.41 6.93
N LEU A 15 23.93 17.41 6.37
CA LEU A 15 23.77 18.77 6.81
C LEU A 15 22.46 19.37 6.27
N PRO A 16 21.74 20.19 7.05
CA PRO A 16 20.57 20.91 6.55
C PRO A 16 20.89 21.70 5.28
N GLY A 17 19.98 21.66 4.30
CA GLY A 17 20.14 22.35 3.02
C GLY A 17 20.94 21.57 1.98
N THR A 18 21.40 20.33 2.28
CA THR A 18 22.08 19.46 1.31
C THR A 18 21.14 18.49 0.61
N GLU A 19 19.87 18.46 0.98
CA GLU A 19 18.82 17.59 0.43
C GLU A 19 18.73 17.64 -1.10
N PRO A 20 18.82 18.80 -1.77
CA PRO A 20 18.80 18.86 -3.24
C PRO A 20 19.93 18.07 -3.89
N ILE A 21 21.14 18.11 -3.27
CA ILE A 21 22.29 17.35 -3.78
C ILE A 21 22.05 15.85 -3.68
N PHE A 22 21.49 15.39 -2.57
CA PHE A 22 21.13 13.96 -2.41
C PHE A 22 20.05 13.53 -3.38
N THR A 23 19.12 14.40 -3.71
CA THR A 23 18.11 14.14 -4.75
C THR A 23 18.78 13.93 -6.12
N GLU A 24 19.72 14.79 -6.50
CA GLU A 24 20.45 14.63 -7.76
C GLU A 24 21.35 13.40 -7.77
N LEU A 25 22.00 13.06 -6.67
CA LEU A 25 22.76 11.82 -6.56
C LEU A 25 21.88 10.57 -6.71
N LYS A 26 20.66 10.59 -6.17
CA LYS A 26 19.68 9.51 -6.39
C LYS A 26 19.23 9.44 -7.86
N ASN A 27 19.00 10.57 -8.50
CA ASN A 27 18.68 10.64 -9.93
C ASN A 27 19.82 10.06 -10.78
N MET A 28 21.06 10.43 -10.50
CA MET A 28 22.24 9.87 -11.20
C MET A 28 22.31 8.34 -11.04
N ARG A 29 22.10 7.82 -9.82
CA ARG A 29 22.09 6.37 -9.58
C ARG A 29 20.97 5.68 -10.38
N ALA A 30 19.77 6.24 -10.38
CA ALA A 30 18.65 5.69 -11.16
C ALA A 30 18.92 5.69 -12.66
N CYS A 31 19.62 6.72 -13.19
CA CYS A 31 20.06 6.76 -14.58
C CYS A 31 21.11 5.67 -14.89
N ASP A 32 22.08 5.46 -14.00
CA ASP A 32 23.11 4.42 -14.15
C ASP A 32 22.48 3.02 -14.16
N GLU A 33 21.58 2.73 -13.19
CA GLU A 33 20.81 1.48 -13.13
C GLU A 33 20.00 1.27 -14.42
N ARG A 34 19.39 2.33 -14.97
CA ARG A 34 18.64 2.29 -16.23
C ARG A 34 19.53 1.97 -17.44
N ILE A 35 20.69 2.60 -17.53
CA ILE A 35 21.65 2.30 -18.60
C ILE A 35 22.05 0.82 -18.56
N GLY A 36 22.37 0.29 -17.38
CA GLY A 36 22.68 -1.13 -17.19
C GLY A 36 21.55 -2.05 -17.66
N GLN A 37 20.28 -1.72 -17.32
CA GLN A 37 19.12 -2.49 -17.77
C GLN A 37 18.86 -2.40 -19.28
N ILE A 38 19.08 -1.24 -19.89
CA ILE A 38 18.98 -1.07 -21.35
C ILE A 38 20.04 -1.94 -22.02
N ALA A 39 21.28 -1.88 -21.58
CA ALA A 39 22.37 -2.70 -22.11
C ALA A 39 22.09 -4.21 -21.96
N ALA A 40 21.54 -4.63 -20.81
CA ALA A 40 21.13 -6.02 -20.60
C ALA A 40 19.99 -6.44 -21.53
N ASN A 41 19.01 -5.57 -21.79
CA ASN A 41 17.93 -5.85 -22.74
C ASN A 41 18.40 -5.96 -24.19
N ILE A 42 19.36 -5.11 -24.61
CA ILE A 42 19.99 -5.21 -25.95
C ILE A 42 20.62 -6.60 -26.12
N ASN A 43 21.19 -7.16 -25.07
CA ASN A 43 21.78 -8.50 -25.05
C ASN A 43 20.74 -9.61 -24.79
N ASN A 44 19.43 -9.33 -24.82
CA ASN A 44 18.33 -10.27 -24.55
C ASN A 44 18.39 -10.93 -23.15
N LEU A 45 19.08 -10.33 -22.20
CA LEU A 45 19.20 -10.89 -20.84
C LEU A 45 17.94 -10.74 -20.00
N ASN A 46 17.00 -9.84 -20.39
CA ASN A 46 15.75 -9.59 -19.67
C ASN A 46 15.93 -9.47 -18.15
N SER A 47 17.02 -8.82 -17.73
CA SER A 47 17.40 -8.69 -16.33
C SER A 47 17.08 -7.29 -15.80
N GLY A 48 16.91 -7.18 -14.49
CA GLY A 48 16.66 -5.90 -13.84
C GLY A 48 16.37 -6.06 -12.37
N PHE A 49 16.16 -4.93 -11.72
CA PHE A 49 15.81 -4.85 -10.32
C PHE A 49 14.67 -3.86 -10.13
N ILE A 50 13.66 -4.20 -9.34
CA ILE A 50 12.47 -3.37 -9.10
C ILE A 50 12.23 -3.25 -7.60
N ARG A 51 12.15 -2.01 -7.11
CA ARG A 51 11.80 -1.67 -5.73
C ARG A 51 10.32 -1.35 -5.66
N ILE A 52 9.57 -2.21 -5.01
CA ILE A 52 8.12 -2.12 -4.90
C ILE A 52 7.74 -1.73 -3.48
N GLY A 53 6.98 -0.65 -3.34
CA GLY A 53 6.26 -0.33 -2.12
C GLY A 53 4.82 -0.83 -2.19
N THR A 54 4.24 -1.26 -1.07
CA THR A 54 2.86 -1.75 -1.06
C THR A 54 2.24 -1.63 0.33
N ILE A 55 0.92 -1.58 0.37
CA ILE A 55 0.15 -1.68 1.60
C ILE A 55 -0.10 -3.14 1.97
N GLN A 56 -0.38 -3.39 3.23
CA GLN A 56 -0.50 -4.73 3.82
C GLN A 56 -1.52 -5.61 3.09
N SER A 57 -2.71 -5.11 2.80
CA SER A 57 -3.76 -5.88 2.12
C SER A 57 -3.34 -6.41 0.75
N ILE A 58 -2.62 -5.62 -0.04
CA ILE A 58 -2.11 -6.00 -1.36
C ILE A 58 -0.91 -6.94 -1.22
N ALA A 59 -0.01 -6.66 -0.25
CA ALA A 59 1.18 -7.47 0.01
C ALA A 59 0.85 -8.93 0.36
N TYR A 60 -0.21 -9.15 1.13
CA TYR A 60 -0.57 -10.49 1.59
C TYR A 60 -1.33 -11.31 0.56
N HIS A 61 -2.24 -10.70 -0.20
CA HIS A 61 -3.26 -11.48 -0.91
C HIS A 61 -3.18 -11.38 -2.44
N TRP A 62 -2.59 -10.35 -2.97
CA TRP A 62 -2.56 -10.15 -4.42
C TRP A 62 -1.15 -10.17 -5.02
N LEU A 63 -0.24 -9.37 -4.47
CA LEU A 63 1.10 -9.17 -5.02
C LEU A 63 1.93 -10.47 -5.14
N PRO A 64 1.90 -11.41 -4.18
CA PRO A 64 2.66 -12.66 -4.28
C PRO A 64 2.29 -13.51 -5.50
N GLY A 65 1.00 -13.56 -5.85
CA GLY A 65 0.53 -14.26 -7.06
C GLY A 65 1.04 -13.63 -8.34
N VAL A 66 0.99 -12.30 -8.42
CA VAL A 66 1.52 -11.53 -9.55
C VAL A 66 3.02 -11.73 -9.70
N LEU A 67 3.77 -11.62 -8.61
CA LEU A 67 5.23 -11.81 -8.62
C LEU A 67 5.62 -13.24 -9.02
N LYS A 68 4.92 -14.26 -8.53
CA LYS A 68 5.15 -15.66 -8.91
C LYS A 68 5.03 -15.84 -10.41
N ASN A 69 3.93 -15.35 -10.99
CA ASN A 69 3.66 -15.51 -12.43
C ASN A 69 4.66 -14.68 -13.27
N PHE A 70 4.94 -13.45 -12.87
CA PHE A 70 5.92 -12.61 -13.54
C PHE A 70 7.34 -13.20 -13.50
N SER A 71 7.78 -13.71 -12.33
CA SER A 71 9.12 -14.31 -12.19
C SER A 71 9.28 -15.60 -13.01
N SER A 72 8.18 -16.30 -13.29
CA SER A 72 8.22 -17.48 -14.19
C SER A 72 8.50 -17.08 -15.64
N GLU A 73 8.05 -15.90 -16.06
CA GLU A 73 8.26 -15.36 -17.42
C GLU A 73 9.60 -14.60 -17.52
N TYR A 74 9.99 -13.90 -16.44
CA TYR A 74 11.18 -13.05 -16.38
C TYR A 74 12.09 -13.42 -15.18
N PRO A 75 12.75 -14.59 -15.19
CA PRO A 75 13.47 -15.12 -14.03
C PRO A 75 14.70 -14.30 -13.61
N ASN A 76 15.22 -13.46 -14.51
CA ASN A 76 16.41 -12.62 -14.22
C ASN A 76 16.03 -11.23 -13.68
N ILE A 77 14.73 -10.93 -13.49
CA ILE A 77 14.28 -9.71 -12.83
C ILE A 77 14.08 -10.00 -11.35
N THR A 78 14.75 -9.24 -10.50
CA THR A 78 14.69 -9.37 -9.04
C THR A 78 13.91 -8.24 -8.41
N PHE A 79 13.41 -8.46 -7.19
CA PHE A 79 12.53 -7.52 -6.51
C PHE A 79 13.01 -7.23 -5.10
N GLN A 80 12.73 -6.01 -4.64
CA GLN A 80 12.77 -5.66 -3.23
C GLN A 80 11.41 -5.09 -2.85
N LEU A 81 10.81 -5.64 -1.79
CA LEU A 81 9.47 -5.29 -1.33
C LEU A 81 9.55 -4.50 -0.03
N TYR A 82 8.75 -3.44 0.05
CA TYR A 82 8.55 -2.63 1.24
C TYR A 82 7.05 -2.59 1.55
N VAL A 83 6.69 -3.01 2.75
CA VAL A 83 5.31 -2.89 3.26
C VAL A 83 5.34 -1.79 4.30
N ASP A 84 4.69 -0.68 3.99
CA ASP A 84 4.74 0.53 4.80
C ASP A 84 3.39 1.26 4.81
N SER A 85 3.28 2.28 5.66
CA SER A 85 2.14 3.19 5.66
C SER A 85 2.06 4.00 4.36
N PHE A 86 0.88 4.52 4.06
CA PHE A 86 0.66 5.38 2.88
C PHE A 86 1.63 6.57 2.83
N GLN A 87 1.84 7.23 3.96
CA GLN A 87 2.75 8.37 4.06
C GLN A 87 4.18 7.96 3.71
N GLN A 88 4.69 6.89 4.30
CA GLN A 88 6.05 6.41 4.06
C GLN A 88 6.25 5.99 2.60
N LEU A 89 5.26 5.30 2.00
CA LEU A 89 5.31 4.90 0.60
C LEU A 89 5.36 6.13 -0.33
N THR A 90 4.51 7.13 -0.06
CA THR A 90 4.49 8.38 -0.82
C THR A 90 5.81 9.14 -0.69
N GLU A 91 6.36 9.26 0.51
CA GLU A 91 7.66 9.87 0.71
C GLU A 91 8.79 9.13 -0.02
N LYS A 92 8.82 7.79 0.06
CA LYS A 92 9.86 6.97 -0.58
C LYS A 92 9.82 7.05 -2.10
N ILE A 93 8.63 7.07 -2.73
CA ILE A 93 8.56 7.20 -4.19
C ILE A 93 9.00 8.58 -4.68
N HIS A 94 8.62 9.65 -3.96
CA HIS A 94 9.10 10.99 -4.28
C HIS A 94 10.62 11.14 -4.08
N LYS A 95 11.19 10.44 -3.08
CA LYS A 95 12.63 10.39 -2.84
C LYS A 95 13.39 9.44 -3.80
N LYS A 96 12.72 8.82 -4.77
CA LYS A 96 13.30 7.83 -5.71
C LYS A 96 13.89 6.59 -5.01
N GLU A 97 13.39 6.26 -3.84
CA GLU A 97 13.75 5.05 -3.10
C GLU A 97 12.94 3.83 -3.53
N LEU A 98 11.78 4.08 -4.16
CA LEU A 98 10.90 3.08 -4.78
C LEU A 98 10.71 3.39 -6.26
N ASP A 99 10.52 2.35 -7.06
CA ASP A 99 10.25 2.44 -8.48
C ASP A 99 8.74 2.49 -8.77
N CYS A 100 7.94 1.78 -7.98
CA CYS A 100 6.48 1.85 -8.00
C CYS A 100 5.89 1.55 -6.62
N ILE A 101 4.64 1.95 -6.42
CA ILE A 101 3.87 1.66 -5.20
C ILE A 101 2.49 1.13 -5.54
N PHE A 102 2.05 0.10 -4.82
CA PHE A 102 0.70 -0.46 -4.90
C PHE A 102 -0.14 0.08 -3.75
N VAL A 103 -1.08 0.94 -4.07
CA VAL A 103 -1.85 1.71 -3.09
C VAL A 103 -3.29 1.93 -3.57
N SER A 104 -4.09 2.58 -2.73
CA SER A 104 -5.36 3.14 -3.16
C SER A 104 -5.16 4.34 -4.10
N GLN A 105 -6.03 4.48 -5.09
CA GLN A 105 -6.04 5.61 -6.01
C GLN A 105 -6.10 6.96 -5.29
N TYR A 106 -6.74 7.00 -4.12
CA TYR A 106 -6.82 8.20 -3.29
C TYR A 106 -5.43 8.72 -2.85
N VAL A 107 -4.50 7.81 -2.61
CA VAL A 107 -3.13 8.14 -2.17
C VAL A 107 -2.24 8.54 -3.34
N ALA A 108 -2.48 7.98 -4.52
CA ALA A 108 -1.69 8.19 -5.73
C ALA A 108 -1.96 9.52 -6.45
N LYS A 109 -2.60 10.50 -5.80
CA LYS A 109 -3.18 11.72 -6.41
C LYS A 109 -2.34 12.41 -7.46
N ASP A 110 -1.04 12.56 -7.21
CA ASP A 110 -0.11 13.36 -8.02
C ASP A 110 0.87 12.49 -8.80
N LEU A 111 0.65 11.18 -8.82
CA LEU A 111 1.51 10.22 -9.51
C LEU A 111 0.76 9.59 -10.68
N PRO A 112 1.44 9.37 -11.81
CA PRO A 112 0.92 8.50 -12.84
C PRO A 112 0.58 7.14 -12.25
N CYS A 113 -0.62 6.63 -12.54
CA CYS A 113 -1.07 5.36 -11.98
C CYS A 113 -1.87 4.54 -12.99
N LEU A 114 -1.82 3.23 -12.82
CA LEU A 114 -2.57 2.26 -13.61
C LEU A 114 -3.49 1.45 -12.68
N PRO A 115 -4.74 1.19 -13.07
CA PRO A 115 -5.68 0.44 -12.24
C PRO A 115 -5.26 -1.04 -12.15
N ILE A 116 -5.38 -1.63 -10.94
CA ILE A 116 -5.12 -3.03 -10.69
C ILE A 116 -6.34 -3.79 -10.17
N GLY A 117 -7.34 -3.08 -9.64
CA GLY A 117 -8.58 -3.69 -9.17
C GLY A 117 -9.40 -2.81 -8.26
N ILE A 118 -10.46 -3.40 -7.72
CA ILE A 118 -11.37 -2.75 -6.77
C ILE A 118 -11.45 -3.63 -5.53
N ASP A 119 -11.41 -3.02 -4.36
CA ASP A 119 -11.62 -3.66 -3.07
C ASP A 119 -12.79 -2.99 -2.34
N GLU A 120 -13.31 -3.62 -1.31
CA GLU A 120 -14.44 -3.14 -0.53
C GLU A 120 -13.99 -2.91 0.92
N LEU A 121 -14.49 -1.83 1.54
CA LEU A 121 -14.34 -1.60 2.97
C LEU A 121 -15.52 -2.23 3.69
N VAL A 122 -15.26 -3.00 4.73
CA VAL A 122 -16.26 -3.77 5.47
C VAL A 122 -16.10 -3.55 6.97
N LEU A 123 -17.21 -3.71 7.70
CA LEU A 123 -17.19 -3.72 9.15
C LEU A 123 -16.66 -5.05 9.66
N VAL A 124 -15.80 -4.99 10.68
CA VAL A 124 -15.29 -6.15 11.41
C VAL A 124 -15.69 -6.03 12.87
N THR A 125 -16.30 -7.09 13.41
CA THR A 125 -16.77 -7.16 14.81
C THR A 125 -16.36 -8.49 15.42
N SER A 126 -16.41 -8.61 16.75
CA SER A 126 -16.41 -9.92 17.42
C SER A 126 -17.68 -10.70 17.05
N LEU A 127 -17.66 -12.02 17.23
CA LEU A 127 -18.83 -12.87 16.99
C LEU A 127 -20.01 -12.54 17.92
N ASP A 128 -19.71 -12.08 19.13
CA ASP A 128 -20.72 -11.75 20.17
C ASP A 128 -21.26 -10.31 20.06
N HIS A 129 -20.74 -9.52 19.13
CA HIS A 129 -21.19 -8.13 18.96
C HIS A 129 -22.60 -8.08 18.35
N PRO A 130 -23.51 -7.18 18.81
CA PRO A 130 -24.88 -7.10 18.27
C PRO A 130 -24.94 -6.93 16.77
N LEU A 131 -24.02 -6.18 16.16
CA LEU A 131 -23.96 -5.98 14.71
C LEU A 131 -23.55 -7.23 13.93
N ALA A 132 -22.99 -8.25 14.60
CA ALA A 132 -22.68 -9.53 13.96
C ALA A 132 -23.93 -10.27 13.48
N ASN A 133 -25.10 -9.98 14.03
CA ASN A 133 -26.38 -10.59 13.63
C ASN A 133 -27.04 -9.91 12.42
N LYS A 134 -26.53 -8.76 11.97
CA LYS A 134 -27.04 -8.07 10.77
C LYS A 134 -26.46 -8.70 9.50
N LEU A 135 -27.20 -8.68 8.40
CA LEU A 135 -26.67 -9.07 7.08
C LEU A 135 -25.81 -7.97 6.46
N THR A 136 -26.22 -6.73 6.63
CA THR A 136 -25.53 -5.51 6.20
C THR A 136 -25.60 -4.49 7.33
N VAL A 137 -24.69 -3.54 7.32
CA VAL A 137 -24.64 -2.43 8.29
C VAL A 137 -24.65 -1.09 7.56
N SER A 138 -25.12 -0.07 8.23
CA SER A 138 -25.08 1.31 7.77
C SER A 138 -24.09 2.14 8.60
N PHE A 139 -23.77 3.33 8.15
CA PHE A 139 -22.98 4.26 8.94
C PHE A 139 -23.62 4.61 10.30
N ALA A 140 -24.95 4.71 10.33
CA ALA A 140 -25.66 4.98 11.58
C ALA A 140 -25.48 3.86 12.63
N ASP A 141 -25.25 2.63 12.21
CA ASP A 141 -25.03 1.50 13.12
C ASP A 141 -23.68 1.57 13.85
N ILE A 142 -22.70 2.27 13.30
CA ILE A 142 -21.37 2.38 13.88
C ILE A 142 -21.16 3.70 14.63
N ASP A 143 -22.10 4.64 14.54
CA ASP A 143 -22.02 5.90 15.25
C ASP A 143 -22.04 5.67 16.77
N GLY A 144 -21.11 6.32 17.49
CA GLY A 144 -20.94 6.19 18.92
C GLY A 144 -20.41 4.84 19.43
N GLN A 145 -20.24 3.84 18.56
CA GLN A 145 -19.67 2.54 18.95
C GLN A 145 -18.20 2.67 19.37
N TYR A 146 -17.75 1.80 20.27
CA TYR A 146 -16.32 1.68 20.57
C TYR A 146 -15.55 1.24 19.34
N PHE A 147 -14.61 2.09 18.90
CA PHE A 147 -13.92 1.92 17.65
C PHE A 147 -12.42 1.72 17.85
N ILE A 148 -11.86 0.77 17.10
CA ILE A 148 -10.44 0.57 16.96
C ILE A 148 -10.07 1.13 15.60
N LEU A 149 -9.34 2.25 15.58
CA LEU A 149 -8.86 2.85 14.35
C LEU A 149 -7.57 2.15 13.94
N SER A 150 -7.65 1.42 12.84
CA SER A 150 -6.49 0.82 12.18
C SER A 150 -5.92 1.82 11.17
N ALA A 151 -4.61 1.83 11.05
CA ALA A 151 -3.80 2.76 10.27
C ALA A 151 -3.56 4.14 10.93
N ASP A 152 -2.49 4.78 10.46
CA ASP A 152 -1.85 5.91 11.13
C ASP A 152 -2.67 7.19 11.15
N ASP A 153 -3.75 7.30 10.35
CA ASP A 153 -4.42 8.58 10.22
C ASP A 153 -5.92 8.52 9.89
N PHE A 154 -6.65 9.44 10.57
CA PHE A 154 -8.03 9.79 10.22
C PHE A 154 -8.16 10.38 8.79
N ASP A 155 -7.05 10.71 8.14
CA ASP A 155 -7.04 11.34 6.82
C ASP A 155 -7.10 10.37 5.65
N TYR A 156 -6.96 9.07 5.91
CA TYR A 156 -7.08 8.04 4.90
C TYR A 156 -8.49 7.45 4.77
N GLU A 157 -8.67 6.48 3.90
CA GLU A 157 -9.95 5.98 3.40
C GLU A 157 -11.05 5.84 4.45
N THR A 158 -10.82 5.11 5.52
CA THR A 158 -11.80 4.89 6.58
C THR A 158 -12.15 6.19 7.31
N GLY A 159 -11.16 6.95 7.74
CA GLY A 159 -11.38 8.22 8.42
C GLY A 159 -12.07 9.26 7.54
N LYS A 160 -11.72 9.32 6.25
CA LYS A 160 -12.42 10.19 5.29
C LYS A 160 -13.87 9.79 5.11
N LEU A 161 -14.15 8.50 4.96
CA LEU A 161 -15.52 7.99 4.83
C LEU A 161 -16.36 8.33 6.06
N LEU A 162 -15.83 8.13 7.25
CA LEU A 162 -16.50 8.48 8.51
C LEU A 162 -16.82 9.97 8.55
N ARG A 163 -15.85 10.85 8.24
CA ARG A 163 -16.08 12.31 8.21
C ARG A 163 -17.12 12.74 7.16
N MET A 164 -17.03 12.21 5.94
CA MET A 164 -17.98 12.55 4.87
C MET A 164 -19.42 12.19 5.22
N ASN A 165 -19.60 11.17 6.06
CA ASN A 165 -20.91 10.72 6.53
C ASN A 165 -21.27 11.25 7.92
N HIS A 166 -20.51 12.24 8.44
CA HIS A 166 -20.73 12.86 9.75
C HIS A 166 -20.74 11.87 10.93
N ILE A 167 -20.02 10.75 10.80
CA ILE A 167 -19.91 9.73 11.84
C ILE A 167 -18.76 10.08 12.78
N ILE A 168 -19.05 10.07 14.08
CA ILE A 168 -18.08 10.32 15.15
C ILE A 168 -17.92 9.05 15.97
N PRO A 169 -17.01 8.14 15.56
CA PRO A 169 -16.81 6.92 16.33
C PRO A 169 -16.16 7.22 17.68
N ASN A 170 -16.49 6.44 18.69
CA ASN A 170 -15.83 6.49 19.99
C ASN A 170 -14.49 5.75 19.93
N VAL A 171 -13.44 6.42 19.42
CA VAL A 171 -12.13 5.80 19.22
C VAL A 171 -11.45 5.52 20.55
N ARG A 172 -11.39 4.24 20.96
CA ARG A 172 -10.70 3.79 22.17
C ARG A 172 -9.23 3.45 21.93
N PHE A 173 -8.91 2.92 20.74
CA PHE A 173 -7.56 2.48 20.40
C PHE A 173 -7.19 2.97 19.00
N ARG A 174 -5.91 3.35 18.84
CA ARG A 174 -5.27 3.65 17.56
C ARG A 174 -4.11 2.69 17.38
N ILE A 175 -4.12 1.93 16.30
CA ILE A 175 -3.19 0.84 16.06
C ILE A 175 -2.71 0.94 14.63
N ASN A 176 -1.42 0.93 14.42
CA ASN A 176 -0.79 1.05 13.09
C ASN A 176 -0.53 -0.32 12.43
N GLU A 177 -1.13 -1.38 12.95
CA GLU A 177 -0.98 -2.73 12.46
C GLU A 177 -2.34 -3.44 12.42
N ASP A 178 -2.77 -3.83 11.22
CA ASP A 178 -4.13 -4.31 10.96
C ASP A 178 -4.47 -5.62 11.70
N TYR A 179 -3.55 -6.58 11.75
CA TYR A 179 -3.82 -7.86 12.41
C TYR A 179 -3.92 -7.74 13.93
N THR A 180 -3.18 -6.82 14.52
CA THR A 180 -3.36 -6.46 15.95
C THR A 180 -4.74 -5.85 16.17
N ALA A 181 -5.19 -4.96 15.29
CA ALA A 181 -6.54 -4.40 15.37
C ALA A 181 -7.61 -5.50 15.27
N ILE A 182 -7.47 -6.45 14.33
CA ILE A 182 -8.40 -7.58 14.19
C ILE A 182 -8.38 -8.45 15.44
N LYS A 183 -7.22 -8.71 16.04
CA LYS A 183 -7.13 -9.49 17.29
C LYS A 183 -7.82 -8.80 18.45
N MET A 184 -7.74 -7.49 18.54
CA MET A 184 -8.47 -6.72 19.58
C MET A 184 -9.98 -6.73 19.32
N VAL A 185 -10.42 -6.67 18.06
CA VAL A 185 -11.84 -6.85 17.71
C VAL A 185 -12.32 -8.24 18.13
N GLU A 186 -11.56 -9.29 17.86
CA GLU A 186 -11.87 -10.66 18.30
C GLU A 186 -12.09 -10.76 19.83
N GLN A 187 -11.34 -9.96 20.59
CA GLN A 187 -11.49 -9.87 22.07
C GLN A 187 -12.57 -8.87 22.52
N ASN A 188 -13.41 -8.40 21.59
CA ASN A 188 -14.54 -7.50 21.85
C ASN A 188 -14.16 -6.14 22.47
N PHE A 189 -12.98 -5.59 22.15
CA PHE A 189 -12.58 -4.24 22.56
C PHE A 189 -13.29 -3.12 21.79
N GLY A 190 -13.94 -3.44 20.70
CA GLY A 190 -14.66 -2.54 19.81
C GLY A 190 -14.79 -3.11 18.40
N ILE A 191 -15.24 -2.27 17.51
CA ILE A 191 -15.38 -2.59 16.07
C ILE A 191 -14.31 -1.86 15.26
N THR A 192 -14.07 -2.30 14.01
CA THR A 192 -13.21 -1.58 13.06
C THR A 192 -13.76 -1.68 11.64
N VAL A 193 -13.29 -0.83 10.75
CA VAL A 193 -13.57 -0.89 9.31
C VAL A 193 -12.27 -1.14 8.58
N LEU A 194 -12.21 -2.25 7.84
CA LEU A 194 -11.00 -2.71 7.15
C LEU A 194 -11.29 -3.08 5.69
N PRO A 195 -10.26 -3.13 4.86
CA PRO A 195 -10.35 -3.67 3.51
C PRO A 195 -10.72 -5.16 3.52
N LYS A 196 -11.69 -5.54 2.72
CA LYS A 196 -12.12 -6.93 2.57
C LYS A 196 -10.99 -7.85 2.08
N LEU A 197 -10.13 -7.33 1.21
CA LEU A 197 -8.94 -8.04 0.73
C LEU A 197 -8.04 -8.50 1.88
N LEU A 198 -7.88 -7.69 2.94
CA LEU A 198 -7.07 -8.03 4.10
C LEU A 198 -7.64 -9.21 4.91
N LEU A 199 -8.96 -9.41 4.84
CA LEU A 199 -9.69 -10.37 5.67
C LEU A 199 -9.81 -11.76 5.00
N HIS A 200 -9.18 -11.96 3.85
CA HIS A 200 -9.23 -13.25 3.17
C HIS A 200 -8.35 -14.28 3.90
N ASN A 201 -8.93 -15.41 4.30
CA ASN A 201 -8.25 -16.53 4.96
C ASN A 201 -7.43 -16.14 6.22
N ILE A 202 -7.94 -15.20 7.01
CA ILE A 202 -7.29 -14.82 8.28
C ILE A 202 -7.57 -15.84 9.38
N PRO A 203 -6.62 -16.05 10.32
CA PRO A 203 -6.77 -16.99 11.43
C PRO A 203 -7.46 -16.36 12.66
N PHE A 204 -8.49 -15.54 12.45
CA PHE A 204 -9.19 -14.83 13.52
C PHE A 204 -10.69 -15.12 13.50
N ASN A 205 -11.29 -15.27 14.70
CA ASN A 205 -12.72 -15.51 14.87
C ASN A 205 -13.48 -14.18 14.94
N VAL A 206 -13.68 -13.54 13.82
CA VAL A 206 -14.38 -12.26 13.68
C VAL A 206 -15.55 -12.37 12.71
N CYS A 207 -16.50 -11.47 12.86
CA CYS A 207 -17.63 -11.33 11.95
C CYS A 207 -17.37 -10.17 10.99
N VAL A 208 -17.57 -10.41 9.69
CA VAL A 208 -17.39 -9.41 8.64
C VAL A 208 -18.76 -9.06 8.05
N ARG A 209 -19.08 -7.76 7.98
CA ARG A 209 -20.36 -7.28 7.43
C ARG A 209 -20.14 -6.19 6.40
N PRO A 210 -20.72 -6.33 5.20
CA PRO A 210 -20.67 -5.29 4.19
C PRO A 210 -21.57 -4.10 4.62
N PHE A 211 -21.19 -2.92 4.16
CA PHE A 211 -22.03 -1.74 4.27
C PHE A 211 -23.13 -1.75 3.20
N THR A 212 -24.31 -1.22 3.54
CA THR A 212 -25.40 -1.03 2.57
C THR A 212 -25.00 -0.13 1.43
N GLU A 213 -24.09 0.80 1.67
CA GLU A 213 -23.56 1.77 0.72
C GLU A 213 -22.49 1.21 -0.23
N HIS A 214 -22.09 -0.06 -0.08
CA HIS A 214 -21.05 -0.72 -0.88
C HIS A 214 -19.78 0.12 -1.03
N LEU A 215 -19.08 0.33 0.08
CA LEU A 215 -17.89 1.19 0.14
C LEU A 215 -16.73 0.59 -0.65
N ARG A 216 -16.45 1.13 -1.82
CA ARG A 216 -15.41 0.65 -2.72
C ARG A 216 -14.18 1.56 -2.69
N ARG A 217 -13.00 0.96 -2.82
CA ARG A 217 -11.75 1.64 -3.08
C ARG A 217 -11.09 1.11 -4.35
N ASN A 218 -10.63 2.01 -5.22
CA ASN A 218 -9.88 1.65 -6.39
C ASN A 218 -8.42 1.42 -5.99
N LEU A 219 -7.85 0.30 -6.39
CA LEU A 219 -6.44 -0.02 -6.18
C LEU A 219 -5.67 0.24 -7.47
N VAL A 220 -4.50 0.82 -7.33
CA VAL A 220 -3.63 1.22 -8.44
C VAL A 220 -2.17 0.85 -8.17
N VAL A 221 -1.40 0.70 -9.22
CA VAL A 221 0.04 0.82 -9.18
C VAL A 221 0.42 2.22 -9.63
N ALA A 222 1.07 2.99 -8.77
CA ALA A 222 1.59 4.32 -9.08
C ALA A 222 3.11 4.27 -9.21
N TYR A 223 3.66 5.10 -10.08
CA TYR A 223 5.09 5.13 -10.38
C TYR A 223 5.56 6.55 -10.68
N SER A 224 6.88 6.74 -10.75
CA SER A 224 7.46 8.04 -11.13
C SER A 224 7.79 8.04 -12.64
N GLU A 225 7.38 9.08 -13.36
CA GLU A 225 7.77 9.29 -14.76
C GLU A 225 9.15 9.91 -14.92
N THR A 226 9.70 10.48 -13.88
CA THR A 226 10.99 11.15 -13.92
C THR A 226 11.95 10.60 -12.87
N PRO A 227 13.04 9.91 -13.24
CA PRO A 227 13.37 9.45 -14.61
C PRO A 227 12.34 8.47 -15.16
N GLU A 228 12.27 8.34 -16.49
CA GLU A 228 11.37 7.35 -17.12
C GLU A 228 11.53 5.96 -16.53
N PRO A 229 10.44 5.17 -16.42
CA PRO A 229 10.49 3.80 -15.95
C PRO A 229 11.53 2.95 -16.67
N THR A 230 12.24 2.12 -15.94
CA THR A 230 13.20 1.18 -16.52
C THR A 230 12.49 0.14 -17.40
N PRO A 231 13.18 -0.50 -18.35
CA PRO A 231 12.59 -1.56 -19.15
C PRO A 231 11.99 -2.70 -18.33
N ALA A 232 12.60 -3.07 -17.19
CA ALA A 232 12.07 -4.07 -16.28
C ALA A 232 10.78 -3.59 -15.61
N LEU A 233 10.74 -2.34 -15.14
CA LEU A 233 9.54 -1.75 -14.54
C LEU A 233 8.40 -1.67 -15.56
N ASN A 234 8.65 -1.22 -16.79
CA ASN A 234 7.63 -1.17 -17.83
C ASN A 234 7.00 -2.54 -18.13
N LYS A 235 7.82 -3.60 -18.20
CA LYS A 235 7.32 -4.97 -18.34
C LYS A 235 6.45 -5.37 -17.16
N PHE A 236 6.91 -5.07 -15.94
CA PHE A 236 6.17 -5.41 -14.73
C PHE A 236 4.85 -4.64 -14.61
N LEU A 237 4.82 -3.34 -14.88
CA LEU A 237 3.60 -2.53 -14.91
C LEU A 237 2.58 -3.09 -15.91
N THR A 238 3.03 -3.40 -17.12
CA THR A 238 2.18 -4.00 -18.15
C THR A 238 1.63 -5.36 -17.72
N PHE A 239 2.46 -6.19 -17.07
CA PHE A 239 2.06 -7.50 -16.59
C PHE A 239 1.04 -7.40 -15.45
N ALA A 240 1.33 -6.57 -14.44
CA ALA A 240 0.49 -6.38 -13.27
C ALA A 240 -0.90 -5.83 -13.62
N THR A 241 -1.02 -5.02 -14.68
CA THR A 241 -2.30 -4.47 -15.12
C THR A 241 -3.08 -5.38 -16.07
N LYS A 242 -2.40 -6.23 -16.86
CA LYS A 242 -3.06 -7.22 -17.74
C LYS A 242 -3.63 -8.41 -16.96
N GLY A 243 -3.05 -8.78 -15.84
CA GLY A 243 -3.47 -9.90 -14.99
C GLY A 243 -4.82 -9.73 -14.27
N ASN A 244 -5.51 -8.61 -14.48
CA ASN A 244 -6.85 -8.37 -13.92
C ASN A 244 -7.93 -9.39 -14.33
N ASN A 245 -7.66 -10.28 -15.29
CA ASN A 245 -8.63 -11.31 -15.71
C ASN A 245 -8.46 -12.65 -14.98
N GLU A 246 -7.31 -12.94 -14.35
CA GLU A 246 -7.05 -14.23 -13.69
C GLU A 246 -6.87 -14.12 -12.16
N CYS A 247 -6.32 -13.03 -11.66
CA CYS A 247 -6.34 -12.68 -10.23
C CYS A 247 -7.47 -11.69 -9.96
N LYS A 248 -8.72 -12.17 -9.99
CA LYS A 248 -9.83 -11.37 -9.49
C LYS A 248 -9.55 -11.03 -8.03
N LEU A 249 -9.31 -9.75 -7.75
CA LEU A 249 -9.55 -9.19 -6.42
C LEU A 249 -11.02 -9.50 -6.11
N ILE A 250 -11.27 -10.33 -5.12
CA ILE A 250 -12.53 -10.99 -4.74
C ILE A 250 -13.63 -9.98 -4.50
#